data_5a7343dd965a758d18d3d9cc04f713c4
#
_entry.id   5a7343dd965a758d18d3d9cc04f713c4
#
_cell.length_a   1.000
_cell.length_b   1.000
_cell.length_c   1.000
_cell.angle_alpha   90.00
_cell.angle_beta   90.00
_cell.angle_gamma   90.00
#
_symmetry.space_group_name_H-M   'P 1'
#
loop_
_entity.id
_entity.type
_entity.pdbx_description
1 polymer ?
#
loop_
_entity_poly.entity_id
_entity_poly.type
_entity_poly.pdbx_seq_one_letter_code
_entity_poly.pdbx_strand_id
1 'polypeptide(L)'
;LDEGPHQRQAGPVDDEDEEVEAIKHQIRFTKQETVGSSRNALRIAREAEETARNTMNRLVDQSDRLANAENHLDLAKSHASRADDQQKEIVALNRSIFRPTFTFNKKGKRDAEEQRMMNRHQEEKEEREEVRRQQIESRERAAGAMRAMDEASSKKTGGGGLRSRLAEKSRYQFENTASDDELEDELDGNLDEIAGVTSRLNMMSRTMGEEIESQNRKLDSMTVKTDKLDSKIYGQTERLKRIK
;
A
#
# COMPACT_ATOMS: atom_id res chain seq x y z
N LEU A 1 -81.83 -3.70 47.82
CA LEU A 1 -80.56 -2.90 47.91
C LEU A 1 -79.51 -3.68 47.19
N ASP A 2 -79.37 -3.32 45.95
CA ASP A 2 -78.43 -3.92 44.97
C ASP A 2 -77.29 -2.93 44.79
N GLU A 3 -76.13 -3.25 45.28
CA GLU A 3 -74.88 -2.51 44.96
C GLU A 3 -74.13 -3.20 43.87
N GLY A 4 -74.25 -2.60 42.62
CA GLY A 4 -73.53 -3.00 41.46
C GLY A 4 -72.04 -2.71 41.59
N PRO A 5 -71.15 -3.46 40.88
CA PRO A 5 -69.73 -3.29 40.97
C PRO A 5 -69.27 -1.97 40.29
N HIS A 6 -68.56 -1.14 41.06
CA HIS A 6 -67.89 0.04 40.56
C HIS A 6 -66.80 -0.38 39.59
N GLN A 7 -67.03 -0.17 38.29
CA GLN A 7 -65.98 -0.11 37.26
C GLN A 7 -65.08 1.09 37.58
N ARG A 8 -63.86 0.83 38.02
CA ARG A 8 -62.79 1.83 38.03
C ARG A 8 -62.49 2.18 36.56
N GLN A 9 -62.91 3.37 36.15
CA GLN A 9 -62.39 3.96 34.91
C GLN A 9 -60.92 4.21 35.12
N ALA A 10 -60.02 3.53 34.35
CA ALA A 10 -58.63 3.89 34.21
C ALA A 10 -58.54 5.33 33.72
N GLY A 11 -57.89 6.19 34.45
CA GLY A 11 -57.76 7.60 34.12
C GLY A 11 -56.66 7.79 33.05
N PRO A 12 -56.62 8.97 32.39
CA PRO A 12 -55.68 9.28 31.31
C PRO A 12 -54.18 9.21 31.75
N VAL A 13 -53.87 9.04 33.02
CA VAL A 13 -52.51 8.91 33.56
C VAL A 13 -51.95 7.51 33.32
N ASP A 14 -52.74 6.46 33.26
CA ASP A 14 -52.30 5.10 32.97
C ASP A 14 -51.87 4.92 31.50
N ASP A 15 -52.54 5.61 30.56
CA ASP A 15 -52.22 5.54 29.13
C ASP A 15 -50.87 6.24 28.80
N GLU A 16 -50.59 7.39 29.43
CA GLU A 16 -49.30 8.12 29.27
C GLU A 16 -48.13 7.30 29.84
N ASP A 17 -48.28 6.61 30.94
CA ASP A 17 -47.23 5.74 31.53
C ASP A 17 -46.95 4.52 30.66
N GLU A 18 -48.00 3.89 30.05
CA GLU A 18 -47.81 2.80 29.08
C GLU A 18 -47.09 3.24 27.82
N GLU A 19 -47.38 4.42 27.23
CA GLU A 19 -46.67 4.98 26.11
C GLU A 19 -45.19 5.26 26.41
N VAL A 20 -44.89 5.80 27.58
CA VAL A 20 -43.53 6.05 28.04
C VAL A 20 -42.75 4.75 28.20
N GLU A 21 -43.35 3.70 28.78
CA GLU A 21 -42.68 2.40 28.88
C GLU A 21 -42.44 1.74 27.51
N ALA A 22 -43.37 1.85 26.58
CA ALA A 22 -43.22 1.36 25.22
C ALA A 22 -42.06 2.06 24.51
N ILE A 23 -41.93 3.39 24.66
CA ILE A 23 -40.82 4.18 24.09
C ILE A 23 -39.48 3.74 24.71
N LYS A 24 -39.41 3.55 26.04
CA LYS A 24 -38.23 3.07 26.76
C LYS A 24 -37.80 1.70 26.22
N HIS A 25 -38.75 0.80 26.04
CA HIS A 25 -38.47 -0.53 25.47
C HIS A 25 -37.94 -0.47 24.08
N GLN A 26 -38.47 0.41 23.22
CA GLN A 26 -38.00 0.63 21.88
C GLN A 26 -36.59 1.22 21.85
N ILE A 27 -36.28 2.17 22.74
CA ILE A 27 -34.93 2.75 22.88
C ILE A 27 -33.92 1.66 23.27
N ARG A 28 -34.24 0.81 24.26
CA ARG A 28 -33.35 -0.31 24.65
C ARG A 28 -33.12 -1.30 23.52
N PHE A 29 -34.16 -1.66 22.78
CA PHE A 29 -34.04 -2.54 21.62
C PHE A 29 -33.13 -1.92 20.55
N THR A 30 -33.33 -0.66 20.22
CA THR A 30 -32.48 0.07 19.24
C THR A 30 -31.05 0.17 19.72
N LYS A 31 -30.79 0.40 21.01
CA LYS A 31 -29.42 0.38 21.57
C LYS A 31 -28.76 -0.98 21.40
N GLN A 32 -29.45 -2.08 21.73
CA GLN A 32 -28.93 -3.43 21.58
C GLN A 32 -28.61 -3.75 20.10
N GLU A 33 -29.49 -3.36 19.18
CA GLU A 33 -29.24 -3.51 17.75
C GLU A 33 -28.02 -2.70 17.29
N THR A 34 -27.89 -1.47 17.79
CA THR A 34 -26.75 -0.59 17.50
C THR A 34 -25.44 -1.17 18.01
N VAL A 35 -25.41 -1.70 19.23
CA VAL A 35 -24.24 -2.41 19.79
C VAL A 35 -23.90 -3.64 18.96
N GLY A 36 -24.89 -4.44 18.57
CA GLY A 36 -24.68 -5.57 17.66
C GLY A 36 -24.07 -5.16 16.31
N SER A 37 -24.58 -4.07 15.74
CA SER A 37 -24.05 -3.49 14.50
C SER A 37 -22.63 -2.96 14.67
N SER A 38 -22.33 -2.28 15.79
CA SER A 38 -20.98 -1.76 16.07
C SER A 38 -19.95 -2.89 16.25
N ARG A 39 -20.32 -3.99 16.93
CA ARG A 39 -19.45 -5.19 17.02
C ARG A 39 -19.13 -5.77 15.66
N ASN A 40 -20.13 -5.86 14.77
CA ASN A 40 -19.91 -6.34 13.41
C ASN A 40 -19.03 -5.39 12.60
N ALA A 41 -19.26 -4.08 12.70
CA ALA A 41 -18.43 -3.06 12.06
C ALA A 41 -16.97 -3.13 12.55
N LEU A 42 -16.76 -3.31 13.86
CA LEU A 42 -15.43 -3.47 14.43
C LEU A 42 -14.71 -4.72 13.90
N ARG A 43 -15.44 -5.85 13.80
CA ARG A 43 -14.89 -7.07 13.20
C ARG A 43 -14.44 -6.84 11.76
N ILE A 44 -15.29 -6.21 10.95
CA ILE A 44 -14.96 -5.87 9.55
C ILE A 44 -13.77 -4.91 9.48
N ALA A 45 -13.70 -3.92 10.36
CA ALA A 45 -12.58 -2.99 10.41
C ALA A 45 -11.25 -3.70 10.72
N ARG A 46 -11.24 -4.64 11.68
CA ARG A 46 -10.06 -5.45 12.00
C ARG A 46 -9.64 -6.37 10.84
N GLU A 47 -10.60 -7.00 10.16
CA GLU A 47 -10.33 -7.81 8.96
C GLU A 47 -9.76 -6.95 7.82
N ALA A 48 -10.25 -5.74 7.64
CA ALA A 48 -9.71 -4.78 6.68
C ALA A 48 -8.26 -4.38 7.05
N GLU A 49 -7.96 -4.17 8.33
CA GLU A 49 -6.60 -3.88 8.81
C GLU A 49 -5.64 -5.05 8.51
N GLU A 50 -6.06 -6.28 8.77
CA GLU A 50 -5.26 -7.46 8.45
C GLU A 50 -5.02 -7.60 6.93
N THR A 51 -6.07 -7.39 6.14
CA THR A 51 -5.97 -7.40 4.67
C THR A 51 -5.02 -6.33 4.16
N ALA A 52 -5.06 -5.14 4.73
CA ALA A 52 -4.17 -4.05 4.38
C ALA A 52 -2.69 -4.37 4.73
N ARG A 53 -2.43 -4.98 5.91
CA ARG A 53 -1.09 -5.48 6.28
C ARG A 53 -0.56 -6.51 5.29
N ASN A 54 -1.40 -7.47 4.92
CA ASN A 54 -1.06 -8.50 3.94
C ASN A 54 -0.78 -7.90 2.56
N THR A 55 -1.56 -6.90 2.16
CA THR A 55 -1.37 -6.17 0.90
C THR A 55 -0.05 -5.40 0.89
N MET A 56 0.30 -4.73 2.01
CA MET A 56 1.58 -4.03 2.14
C MET A 56 2.76 -5.00 1.99
N ASN A 57 2.72 -6.16 2.64
CA ASN A 57 3.76 -7.18 2.48
C ASN A 57 3.90 -7.63 1.03
N ARG A 58 2.77 -7.85 0.33
CA ARG A 58 2.77 -8.22 -1.09
C ARG A 58 3.36 -7.12 -1.99
N LEU A 59 3.12 -5.85 -1.67
CA LEU A 59 3.71 -4.73 -2.39
C LEU A 59 5.25 -4.70 -2.21
N VAL A 60 5.75 -4.98 -1.00
CA VAL A 60 7.19 -5.09 -0.76
C VAL A 60 7.79 -6.24 -1.59
N ASP A 61 7.17 -7.42 -1.57
CA ASP A 61 7.61 -8.56 -2.38
C ASP A 61 7.58 -8.24 -3.88
N GLN A 62 6.58 -7.49 -4.35
CA GLN A 62 6.51 -7.03 -5.73
C GLN A 62 7.63 -6.05 -6.07
N SER A 63 7.95 -5.12 -5.16
CA SER A 63 9.06 -4.19 -5.31
C SER A 63 10.40 -4.92 -5.44
N ASP A 64 10.62 -5.97 -4.65
CA ASP A 64 11.80 -6.82 -4.75
C ASP A 64 11.88 -7.58 -6.08
N ARG A 65 10.76 -8.11 -6.56
CA ARG A 65 10.70 -8.77 -7.87
C ARG A 65 10.97 -7.80 -9.01
N LEU A 66 10.45 -6.58 -8.94
CA LEU A 66 10.75 -5.53 -9.91
C LEU A 66 12.22 -5.15 -9.91
N ALA A 67 12.85 -5.01 -8.73
CA ALA A 67 14.28 -4.76 -8.63
C ALA A 67 15.12 -5.89 -9.25
N ASN A 68 14.74 -7.15 -9.02
CA ASN A 68 15.40 -8.29 -9.63
C ASN A 68 15.21 -8.32 -11.16
N ALA A 69 14.00 -8.03 -11.65
CA ALA A 69 13.72 -7.95 -13.08
C ALA A 69 14.54 -6.83 -13.76
N GLU A 70 14.68 -5.68 -13.11
CA GLU A 70 15.51 -4.58 -13.59
C GLU A 70 16.99 -4.98 -13.65
N ASN A 71 17.52 -5.65 -12.62
CA ASN A 71 18.88 -6.18 -12.64
C ASN A 71 19.12 -7.18 -13.81
N HIS A 72 18.14 -8.04 -14.09
CA HIS A 72 18.22 -8.95 -15.24
C HIS A 72 18.19 -8.21 -16.57
N LEU A 73 17.40 -7.15 -16.66
CA LEU A 73 17.33 -6.30 -17.86
C LEU A 73 18.65 -5.56 -18.10
N ASP A 74 19.28 -5.03 -17.06
CA ASP A 74 20.58 -4.38 -17.15
C ASP A 74 21.68 -5.38 -17.51
N LEU A 75 21.62 -6.61 -17.00
CA LEU A 75 22.51 -7.69 -17.40
C LEU A 75 22.32 -8.05 -18.90
N ALA A 76 21.08 -8.14 -19.35
CA ALA A 76 20.77 -8.40 -20.77
C ALA A 76 21.27 -7.25 -21.67
N LYS A 77 21.14 -5.98 -21.23
CA LYS A 77 21.70 -4.79 -21.89
C LYS A 77 23.23 -4.90 -22.01
N SER A 78 23.90 -5.35 -20.96
CA SER A 78 25.36 -5.56 -20.96
C SER A 78 25.76 -6.67 -21.94
N HIS A 79 25.06 -7.80 -21.92
CA HIS A 79 25.31 -8.90 -22.88
C HIS A 79 25.08 -8.49 -24.32
N ALA A 80 23.99 -7.76 -24.60
CA ALA A 80 23.73 -7.22 -25.95
C ALA A 80 24.83 -6.24 -26.39
N SER A 81 25.39 -5.46 -25.46
CA SER A 81 26.51 -4.56 -25.77
C SER A 81 27.78 -5.32 -26.13
N ARG A 82 28.10 -6.37 -25.37
CA ARG A 82 29.26 -7.25 -25.66
C ARG A 82 29.09 -7.99 -27.01
N ALA A 83 27.87 -8.46 -27.29
CA ALA A 83 27.57 -9.10 -28.58
C ALA A 83 27.76 -8.12 -29.75
N ASP A 84 27.39 -6.83 -29.60
CA ASP A 84 27.63 -5.81 -30.62
C ASP A 84 29.13 -5.57 -30.87
N ASP A 85 29.94 -5.55 -29.79
CA ASP A 85 31.38 -5.37 -29.88
C ASP A 85 32.04 -6.60 -30.56
N GLN A 86 31.65 -7.83 -30.21
CA GLN A 86 32.12 -9.06 -30.86
C GLN A 86 31.70 -9.12 -32.35
N GLN A 87 30.48 -8.69 -32.67
CA GLN A 87 30.01 -8.64 -34.05
C GLN A 87 30.83 -7.68 -34.88
N LYS A 88 31.22 -6.49 -34.34
CA LYS A 88 32.10 -5.54 -35.01
C LYS A 88 33.48 -6.15 -35.29
N GLU A 89 34.00 -6.92 -34.35
CA GLU A 89 35.27 -7.65 -34.48
C GLU A 89 35.19 -8.70 -35.61
N ILE A 90 34.11 -9.53 -35.63
CA ILE A 90 33.89 -10.49 -36.70
C ILE A 90 33.80 -9.82 -38.06
N VAL A 91 33.08 -8.71 -38.19
CA VAL A 91 33.00 -7.94 -39.41
C VAL A 91 34.38 -7.38 -39.84
N ALA A 92 35.18 -6.96 -38.87
CA ALA A 92 36.53 -6.46 -39.15
C ALA A 92 37.49 -7.59 -39.61
N LEU A 93 37.37 -8.79 -39.03
CA LEU A 93 38.16 -9.97 -39.42
C LEU A 93 37.72 -10.53 -40.77
N ASN A 94 36.44 -10.45 -41.12
CA ASN A 94 35.90 -10.96 -42.38
C ASN A 94 36.11 -9.97 -43.57
N ARG A 95 36.71 -8.80 -43.31
CA ARG A 95 37.13 -7.89 -44.37
C ARG A 95 38.28 -8.48 -45.15
N SER A 96 38.16 -8.47 -46.48
CA SER A 96 39.18 -8.93 -47.40
C SER A 96 40.55 -8.32 -47.07
N ILE A 97 41.58 -9.17 -47.02
CA ILE A 97 43.01 -8.82 -46.80
C ILE A 97 43.51 -7.75 -47.80
N PHE A 98 42.83 -7.59 -48.93
CA PHE A 98 43.15 -6.64 -49.99
C PHE A 98 42.66 -5.18 -49.76
N ARG A 99 42.01 -4.90 -48.61
CA ARG A 99 41.66 -3.51 -48.25
C ARG A 99 42.38 -3.09 -46.95
N PRO A 100 43.65 -2.63 -47.06
CA PRO A 100 44.37 -2.17 -45.89
C PRO A 100 43.67 -0.95 -45.29
N THR A 101 43.27 -1.05 -44.04
CA THR A 101 42.76 0.08 -43.27
C THR A 101 43.96 0.90 -42.77
N PHE A 102 44.29 1.99 -43.42
CA PHE A 102 45.23 2.96 -42.88
C PHE A 102 44.58 3.71 -41.72
N THR A 103 44.84 3.29 -40.51
CA THR A 103 44.41 3.99 -39.32
C THR A 103 45.45 5.03 -38.93
N PHE A 104 45.22 6.25 -39.35
CA PHE A 104 45.91 7.42 -38.79
C PHE A 104 45.48 7.56 -37.34
N ASN A 105 46.38 7.57 -36.40
CA ASN A 105 46.14 7.73 -34.97
C ASN A 105 45.56 6.49 -34.23
N LYS A 106 46.30 5.37 -34.27
CA LYS A 106 45.96 4.12 -33.63
C LYS A 106 45.90 4.25 -32.08
N LYS A 107 46.70 5.14 -31.49
CA LYS A 107 46.75 5.39 -30.04
C LYS A 107 45.48 6.11 -29.55
N GLY A 108 45.11 7.23 -30.20
CA GLY A 108 43.90 7.97 -29.82
C GLY A 108 42.60 7.17 -29.99
N LYS A 109 42.57 6.20 -30.95
CA LYS A 109 41.40 5.29 -31.08
C LYS A 109 41.33 4.30 -29.95
N ARG A 110 42.47 3.77 -29.48
CA ARG A 110 42.51 2.87 -28.33
C ARG A 110 42.13 3.59 -27.03
N ASP A 111 42.66 4.79 -26.82
CA ASP A 111 42.37 5.62 -25.65
C ASP A 111 40.88 6.01 -25.59
N ALA A 112 40.26 6.32 -26.72
CA ALA A 112 38.83 6.61 -26.83
C ALA A 112 37.96 5.38 -26.57
N GLU A 113 38.40 4.18 -26.96
CA GLU A 113 37.72 2.93 -26.76
C GLU A 113 37.80 2.51 -25.26
N GLU A 114 38.96 2.69 -24.65
CA GLU A 114 39.15 2.47 -23.20
C GLU A 114 38.28 3.43 -22.36
N GLN A 115 38.24 4.72 -22.71
CA GLN A 115 37.37 5.68 -22.06
C GLN A 115 35.88 5.29 -22.20
N ARG A 116 35.43 4.83 -23.37
CA ARG A 116 34.06 4.34 -23.54
C ARG A 116 33.74 3.13 -22.67
N MET A 117 34.69 2.19 -22.52
CA MET A 117 34.49 1.04 -21.63
C MET A 117 34.45 1.46 -20.18
N MET A 118 35.31 2.38 -19.75
CA MET A 118 35.31 2.92 -18.39
C MET A 118 34.00 3.65 -18.08
N ASN A 119 33.56 4.54 -18.96
CA ASN A 119 32.31 5.27 -18.78
C ASN A 119 31.11 4.31 -18.70
N ARG A 120 31.05 3.30 -19.58
CA ARG A 120 30.00 2.28 -19.55
C ARG A 120 29.98 1.50 -18.23
N HIS A 121 31.16 1.12 -17.74
CA HIS A 121 31.28 0.42 -16.47
C HIS A 121 30.80 1.29 -15.29
N GLN A 122 31.13 2.57 -15.33
CA GLN A 122 30.69 3.51 -14.31
C GLN A 122 29.18 3.72 -14.36
N GLU A 123 28.59 3.91 -15.54
CA GLU A 123 27.14 4.01 -15.73
C GLU A 123 26.42 2.75 -15.21
N GLU A 124 26.90 1.56 -15.57
CA GLU A 124 26.34 0.28 -15.08
C GLU A 124 26.43 0.14 -13.57
N LYS A 125 27.47 0.68 -12.95
CA LYS A 125 27.62 0.67 -11.50
C LYS A 125 26.64 1.62 -10.83
N GLU A 126 26.51 2.83 -11.33
CA GLU A 126 25.57 3.84 -10.85
C GLU A 126 24.10 3.36 -10.98
N GLU A 127 23.74 2.77 -12.14
CA GLU A 127 22.41 2.18 -12.35
C GLU A 127 22.10 1.09 -11.28
N ARG A 128 23.05 0.19 -10.98
CA ARG A 128 22.86 -0.85 -9.95
C ARG A 128 22.74 -0.29 -8.53
N GLU A 129 23.53 0.73 -8.20
CA GLU A 129 23.48 1.39 -6.90
C GLU A 129 22.15 2.14 -6.72
N GLU A 130 21.62 2.74 -7.78
CA GLU A 130 20.32 3.40 -7.76
C GLU A 130 19.18 2.40 -7.53
N VAL A 131 19.14 1.28 -8.27
CA VAL A 131 18.15 0.21 -8.07
C VAL A 131 18.19 -0.30 -6.63
N ARG A 132 19.40 -0.52 -6.09
CA ARG A 132 19.57 -0.99 -4.72
C ARG A 132 19.07 0.05 -3.70
N ARG A 133 19.35 1.32 -3.91
CA ARG A 133 18.88 2.41 -3.04
C ARG A 133 17.36 2.48 -3.03
N GLN A 134 16.72 2.43 -4.21
CA GLN A 134 15.27 2.42 -4.33
C GLN A 134 14.62 1.21 -3.64
N GLN A 135 15.25 0.04 -3.72
CA GLN A 135 14.78 -1.16 -3.03
C GLN A 135 14.83 -1.01 -1.51
N ILE A 136 15.92 -0.45 -0.97
CA ILE A 136 16.06 -0.19 0.47
C ILE A 136 15.00 0.83 0.91
N GLU A 137 14.83 1.91 0.18
CA GLU A 137 13.86 2.96 0.48
C GLU A 137 12.41 2.44 0.48
N SER A 138 12.03 1.58 -0.47
CA SER A 138 10.72 0.92 -0.50
C SER A 138 10.50 0.08 0.77
N ARG A 139 11.48 -0.73 1.16
CA ARG A 139 11.41 -1.53 2.40
C ARG A 139 11.32 -0.66 3.65
N GLU A 140 12.08 0.43 3.70
CA GLU A 140 12.06 1.37 4.84
C GLU A 140 10.72 2.08 4.95
N ARG A 141 10.10 2.52 3.85
CA ARG A 141 8.75 3.11 3.84
C ARG A 141 7.72 2.13 4.40
N ALA A 142 7.71 0.90 3.90
CA ALA A 142 6.79 -0.13 4.37
C ALA A 142 7.00 -0.48 5.86
N ALA A 143 8.25 -0.66 6.28
CA ALA A 143 8.59 -0.94 7.67
C ALA A 143 8.23 0.24 8.59
N GLY A 144 8.44 1.47 8.13
CA GLY A 144 8.05 2.69 8.84
C GLY A 144 6.54 2.78 9.05
N ALA A 145 5.76 2.49 8.00
CA ALA A 145 4.29 2.47 8.09
C ALA A 145 3.79 1.40 9.07
N MET A 146 4.37 0.20 9.04
CA MET A 146 4.02 -0.88 9.97
C MET A 146 4.34 -0.52 11.42
N ARG A 147 5.52 0.06 11.68
CA ARG A 147 5.92 0.52 13.03
C ARG A 147 5.01 1.63 13.54
N ALA A 148 4.67 2.61 12.70
CA ALA A 148 3.76 3.69 13.05
C ALA A 148 2.35 3.16 13.38
N MET A 149 1.89 2.12 12.71
CA MET A 149 0.66 1.42 13.03
C MET A 149 0.69 0.73 14.39
N ASP A 150 1.76 -0.03 14.65
CA ASP A 150 1.92 -0.76 15.91
C ASP A 150 2.03 0.22 17.08
N GLU A 151 2.73 1.35 16.88
CA GLU A 151 2.81 2.43 17.86
C GLU A 151 1.46 3.12 18.07
N ALA A 152 0.69 3.37 17.01
CA ALA A 152 -0.66 3.92 17.10
C ALA A 152 -1.65 2.95 17.76
N SER A 153 -1.45 1.64 17.58
CA SER A 153 -2.23 0.59 18.26
C SER A 153 -1.90 0.50 19.76
N SER A 154 -0.64 0.74 20.13
CA SER A 154 -0.20 0.69 21.55
C SER A 154 -0.55 1.95 22.34
N LYS A 155 -0.68 3.08 21.67
CA LYS A 155 -1.20 4.32 22.27
C LYS A 155 -2.73 4.16 22.40
N LYS A 156 -3.18 3.56 23.52
CA LYS A 156 -4.60 3.65 23.92
C LYS A 156 -5.02 5.09 23.77
N THR A 157 -6.07 5.35 23.00
CA THR A 157 -6.69 6.66 22.81
C THR A 157 -7.24 7.14 24.16
N GLY A 158 -6.35 7.54 25.04
CA GLY A 158 -6.65 7.95 26.41
C GLY A 158 -6.72 9.46 26.47
N GLY A 159 -7.91 10.01 26.63
CA GLY A 159 -8.04 11.17 27.46
C GLY A 159 -8.52 12.49 26.88
N GLY A 160 -8.90 12.59 25.60
CA GLY A 160 -9.38 13.90 25.07
C GLY A 160 -10.89 14.13 25.10
N GLY A 161 -11.69 13.09 25.33
CA GLY A 161 -13.13 13.15 25.19
C GLY A 161 -13.96 12.83 26.44
N LEU A 162 -13.34 12.42 27.54
CA LEU A 162 -14.10 11.91 28.68
C LEU A 162 -15.10 12.91 29.27
N ARG A 163 -14.73 14.18 29.37
CA ARG A 163 -15.61 15.24 29.87
C ARG A 163 -16.70 15.62 28.86
N SER A 164 -16.39 15.63 27.57
CA SER A 164 -17.36 15.88 26.50
C SER A 164 -18.37 14.75 26.39
N ARG A 165 -17.90 13.51 26.49
CA ARG A 165 -18.73 12.29 26.46
C ARG A 165 -19.66 12.19 27.67
N LEU A 166 -19.17 12.48 28.87
CA LEU A 166 -20.02 12.54 30.08
C LEU A 166 -21.10 13.58 29.97
N ALA A 167 -20.82 14.74 29.34
CA ALA A 167 -21.80 15.78 29.10
C ALA A 167 -22.83 15.42 28.02
N GLU A 168 -22.41 14.69 26.99
CA GLU A 168 -23.32 14.15 25.97
C GLU A 168 -24.14 12.99 26.53
N LYS A 169 -23.52 12.05 27.25
CA LYS A 169 -24.18 10.92 27.89
C LYS A 169 -25.32 11.40 28.81
N SER A 170 -25.09 12.46 29.59
CA SER A 170 -26.12 13.04 30.49
C SER A 170 -27.29 13.71 29.74
N ARG A 171 -27.14 14.06 28.47
CA ARG A 171 -28.22 14.66 27.64
C ARG A 171 -29.15 13.63 27.03
N TYR A 172 -28.67 12.39 26.80
CA TYR A 172 -29.41 11.34 26.13
C TYR A 172 -29.82 10.19 27.04
N GLN A 173 -29.42 10.23 28.32
CA GLN A 173 -29.85 9.27 29.35
C GLN A 173 -31.19 9.66 29.92
N PHE A 174 -32.21 8.88 29.62
CA PHE A 174 -33.57 9.06 30.20
C PHE A 174 -33.72 8.41 31.57
N GLU A 175 -33.04 7.28 31.82
CA GLU A 175 -32.97 6.60 33.12
C GLU A 175 -31.58 5.94 33.26
N ASN A 176 -30.96 6.16 34.42
CA ASN A 176 -29.66 5.57 34.77
C ASN A 176 -29.89 4.10 35.23
N THR A 177 -30.08 3.20 34.24
CA THR A 177 -30.13 1.78 34.53
C THR A 177 -28.74 1.19 34.26
N ALA A 178 -28.15 0.45 35.19
CA ALA A 178 -26.80 -0.13 35.06
C ALA A 178 -26.59 -0.90 33.73
N SER A 179 -27.64 -1.55 33.23
CA SER A 179 -27.61 -2.28 31.96
C SER A 179 -27.53 -1.34 30.72
N ASP A 180 -28.07 -0.15 30.81
CA ASP A 180 -28.04 0.86 29.71
C ASP A 180 -26.65 1.53 29.64
N ASP A 181 -26.04 1.74 30.79
CA ASP A 181 -24.67 2.26 30.90
C ASP A 181 -23.64 1.30 30.31
N GLU A 182 -23.78 0.00 30.55
CA GLU A 182 -22.91 -1.03 29.97
C GLU A 182 -22.99 -1.08 28.45
N LEU A 183 -24.18 -0.95 27.87
CA LEU A 183 -24.36 -0.90 26.39
C LEU A 183 -23.77 0.36 25.76
N GLU A 184 -23.91 1.50 26.42
CA GLU A 184 -23.32 2.76 25.95
C GLU A 184 -21.80 2.75 26.04
N ASP A 185 -21.23 2.25 27.15
CA ASP A 185 -19.78 2.14 27.33
C ASP A 185 -19.18 1.17 26.32
N GLU A 186 -19.86 0.07 26.00
CA GLU A 186 -19.44 -0.85 24.95
C GLU A 186 -19.52 -0.23 23.56
N LEU A 187 -20.60 0.50 23.26
CA LEU A 187 -20.76 1.20 21.99
C LEU A 187 -19.66 2.23 21.80
N ASP A 188 -19.39 3.05 22.81
CA ASP A 188 -18.33 4.05 22.79
C ASP A 188 -16.96 3.39 22.59
N GLY A 189 -16.70 2.30 23.31
CA GLY A 189 -15.46 1.53 23.15
C GLY A 189 -15.29 0.97 21.74
N ASN A 190 -16.34 0.44 21.15
CA ASN A 190 -16.33 -0.08 19.78
C ASN A 190 -16.12 1.03 18.76
N LEU A 191 -16.77 2.17 18.91
CA LEU A 191 -16.61 3.32 18.03
C LEU A 191 -15.21 3.93 18.11
N ASP A 192 -14.64 4.02 19.31
CA ASP A 192 -13.25 4.48 19.50
C ASP A 192 -12.25 3.56 18.82
N GLU A 193 -12.45 2.25 18.95
CA GLU A 193 -11.57 1.28 18.30
C GLU A 193 -11.72 1.32 16.77
N ILE A 194 -12.95 1.46 16.24
CA ILE A 194 -13.21 1.65 14.81
C ILE A 194 -12.51 2.92 14.30
N ALA A 195 -12.61 4.02 15.04
CA ALA A 195 -11.92 5.26 14.69
C ALA A 195 -10.40 5.08 14.66
N GLY A 196 -9.84 4.37 15.65
CA GLY A 196 -8.42 4.02 15.70
C GLY A 196 -7.98 3.17 14.51
N VAL A 197 -8.73 2.09 14.20
CA VAL A 197 -8.47 1.23 13.04
C VAL A 197 -8.56 2.03 11.73
N THR A 198 -9.58 2.88 11.60
CA THR A 198 -9.77 3.72 10.40
C THR A 198 -8.61 4.69 10.20
N SER A 199 -8.10 5.28 11.28
CA SER A 199 -6.92 6.15 11.22
C SER A 199 -5.67 5.39 10.75
N ARG A 200 -5.45 4.16 11.27
CA ARG A 200 -4.34 3.31 10.85
C ARG A 200 -4.48 2.86 9.39
N LEU A 201 -5.68 2.49 8.97
CA LEU A 201 -5.98 2.15 7.57
C LEU A 201 -5.73 3.33 6.62
N ASN A 202 -6.08 4.55 7.01
CA ASN A 202 -5.80 5.74 6.21
C ASN A 202 -4.28 5.96 6.03
N MET A 203 -3.49 5.82 7.11
CA MET A 203 -2.04 5.92 7.03
C MET A 203 -1.45 4.85 6.10
N MET A 204 -1.88 3.60 6.27
CA MET A 204 -1.43 2.49 5.43
C MET A 204 -1.83 2.68 3.96
N SER A 205 -3.04 3.12 3.70
CA SER A 205 -3.53 3.38 2.34
C SER A 205 -2.70 4.44 1.62
N ARG A 206 -2.28 5.50 2.31
CA ARG A 206 -1.37 6.51 1.76
C ARG A 206 -0.02 5.92 1.40
N THR A 207 0.59 5.16 2.31
CA THR A 207 1.89 4.51 2.04
C THR A 207 1.79 3.49 0.91
N MET A 208 0.70 2.70 0.84
CA MET A 208 0.46 1.80 -0.29
C MET A 208 0.30 2.56 -1.61
N GLY A 209 -0.39 3.70 -1.60
CA GLY A 209 -0.53 4.56 -2.77
C GLY A 209 0.82 5.08 -3.28
N GLU A 210 1.67 5.58 -2.38
CA GLU A 210 3.03 6.03 -2.71
C GLU A 210 3.90 4.90 -3.27
N GLU A 211 3.80 3.70 -2.70
CA GLU A 211 4.54 2.54 -3.18
C GLU A 211 4.07 2.08 -4.56
N ILE A 212 2.76 2.03 -4.80
CA ILE A 212 2.19 1.70 -6.13
C ILE A 212 2.64 2.71 -7.17
N GLU A 213 2.62 4.00 -6.85
CA GLU A 213 3.09 5.05 -7.75
C GLU A 213 4.60 4.91 -8.05
N SER A 214 5.41 4.58 -7.05
CA SER A 214 6.84 4.30 -7.21
C SER A 214 7.07 3.09 -8.13
N GLN A 215 6.31 2.00 -7.93
CA GLN A 215 6.39 0.80 -8.76
C GLN A 215 5.94 1.06 -10.21
N ASN A 216 4.91 1.86 -10.41
CA ASN A 216 4.45 2.23 -11.75
C ASN A 216 5.52 3.03 -12.50
N ARG A 217 6.14 4.03 -11.86
CA ARG A 217 7.27 4.76 -12.48
C ARG A 217 8.44 3.83 -12.85
N LYS A 218 8.71 2.83 -12.01
CA LYS A 218 9.73 1.83 -12.28
C LYS A 218 9.37 0.94 -13.46
N LEU A 219 8.12 0.48 -13.55
CA LEU A 219 7.61 -0.28 -14.69
C LEU A 219 7.71 0.50 -16.00
N ASP A 220 7.37 1.78 -16.00
CA ASP A 220 7.50 2.65 -17.17
C ASP A 220 8.97 2.74 -17.62
N SER A 221 9.89 2.95 -16.69
CA SER A 221 11.33 2.96 -16.97
C SER A 221 11.81 1.63 -17.55
N MET A 222 11.38 0.50 -16.97
CA MET A 222 11.72 -0.83 -17.45
C MET A 222 11.15 -1.11 -18.84
N THR A 223 9.95 -0.63 -19.15
CA THR A 223 9.34 -0.76 -20.49
C THR A 223 10.21 -0.05 -21.52
N VAL A 224 10.62 1.20 -21.25
CA VAL A 224 11.52 1.95 -22.16
C VAL A 224 12.87 1.26 -22.32
N LYS A 225 13.44 0.69 -21.25
CA LYS A 225 14.70 -0.08 -21.32
C LYS A 225 14.52 -1.34 -22.19
N THR A 226 13.39 -2.04 -22.04
CA THR A 226 13.07 -3.25 -22.82
C THR A 226 12.94 -2.96 -24.30
N ASP A 227 12.21 -1.91 -24.69
CA ASP A 227 12.02 -1.50 -26.08
C ASP A 227 13.35 -1.14 -26.76
N LYS A 228 14.22 -0.44 -26.02
CA LYS A 228 15.57 -0.11 -26.52
C LYS A 228 16.43 -1.38 -26.69
N LEU A 229 16.32 -2.33 -25.77
CA LEU A 229 17.05 -3.58 -25.83
C LEU A 229 16.55 -4.45 -26.99
N ASP A 230 15.25 -4.57 -27.19
CA ASP A 230 14.63 -5.30 -28.30
C ASP A 230 15.09 -4.73 -29.64
N SER A 231 14.97 -3.41 -29.83
CA SER A 231 15.45 -2.72 -31.03
C SER A 231 16.95 -2.97 -31.32
N LYS A 232 17.76 -3.01 -30.26
CA LYS A 232 19.19 -3.30 -30.36
C LYS A 232 19.45 -4.73 -30.79
N ILE A 233 18.77 -5.71 -30.17
CA ILE A 233 18.89 -7.15 -30.50
C ILE A 233 18.42 -7.39 -31.92
N TYR A 234 17.29 -6.80 -32.33
CA TYR A 234 16.81 -6.88 -33.71
C TYR A 234 17.84 -6.36 -34.70
N GLY A 235 18.40 -5.18 -34.49
CA GLY A 235 19.42 -4.61 -35.31
C GLY A 235 20.71 -5.46 -35.41
N GLN A 236 21.12 -6.08 -34.31
CA GLN A 236 22.24 -7.03 -34.27
C GLN A 236 21.95 -8.30 -35.06
N THR A 237 20.76 -8.87 -34.91
CA THR A 237 20.34 -10.05 -35.65
C THR A 237 20.33 -9.83 -37.14
N GLU A 238 19.79 -8.70 -37.58
CA GLU A 238 19.81 -8.34 -39.03
C GLU A 238 21.22 -8.11 -39.58
N ARG A 239 22.14 -7.55 -38.79
CA ARG A 239 23.54 -7.44 -39.19
C ARG A 239 24.23 -8.79 -39.29
N LEU A 240 23.98 -9.72 -38.34
CA LEU A 240 24.53 -11.07 -38.36
C LEU A 240 24.09 -11.85 -39.62
N LYS A 241 22.83 -11.74 -40.02
CA LYS A 241 22.34 -12.34 -41.28
C LYS A 241 23.07 -11.88 -42.53
N ARG A 242 23.67 -10.69 -42.50
CA ARG A 242 24.42 -10.11 -43.65
C ARG A 242 25.90 -10.49 -43.65
N ILE A 243 26.42 -11.09 -42.60
CA ILE A 243 27.79 -11.60 -42.51
C ILE A 243 27.79 -12.99 -43.17
N LYS A 244 28.32 -13.04 -44.40
CA LYS A 244 28.57 -14.28 -45.16
C LYS A 244 30.01 -14.71 -44.97
#